data_1fcf9cb29c857e8b9e6799d069870d53
#
_entry.id   1fcf9cb29c857e8b9e6799d069870d53
#
_cell.length_a   1.000
_cell.length_b   1.000
_cell.length_c   1.000
_cell.angle_alpha   90.00
_cell.angle_beta   90.00
_cell.angle_gamma   90.00
#
_symmetry.space_group_name_H-M   'P 1'
#
loop_
_entity.id
_entity.type
_entity.pdbx_description
1 polymer ?
#
loop_
_entity_poly.entity_id
_entity_poly.type
_entity_poly.pdbx_seq_one_letter_code
_entity_poly.pdbx_strand_id
1 'polypeptide(L)'
;MLHLKRILLVTLLFPSLGLSQEADIQAGKALFNSNCAACHQLNRKAVGPALRGVTEKYDKEWLYSWIKNGTQMIKDGDPQAVAIWEEYNRAVMTNYPQFSNEQIDNILAYTNYTPPAPAPAVATAETVSQGSDISVNIILAVTIVIFTILIVMLFLVQRTLIKIANASGVKIEPEPKR
;
A
#
# COMPACT_ATOMS: atom_id res chain seq x y z
N MET A 1 15.19 -46.00 -2.72
CA MET A 1 14.88 -45.34 -4.01
C MET A 1 13.38 -45.18 -4.30
N LEU A 2 12.48 -45.98 -3.72
CA LEU A 2 11.02 -45.92 -3.96
C LEU A 2 10.35 -44.71 -3.24
N HIS A 3 10.85 -44.32 -2.07
CA HIS A 3 10.27 -43.17 -1.33
C HIS A 3 10.58 -41.81 -1.96
N LEU A 4 11.75 -41.69 -2.58
CA LEU A 4 12.16 -40.44 -3.26
C LEU A 4 11.32 -40.20 -4.53
N LYS A 5 10.93 -41.25 -5.27
CA LYS A 5 10.02 -41.15 -6.42
C LYS A 5 8.58 -40.80 -6.02
N ARG A 6 8.12 -41.24 -4.84
CA ARG A 6 6.77 -40.88 -4.34
C ARG A 6 6.68 -39.44 -3.88
N ILE A 7 7.74 -38.89 -3.29
CA ILE A 7 7.79 -37.46 -2.89
C ILE A 7 7.84 -36.57 -4.12
N LEU A 8 8.58 -36.95 -5.16
CA LEU A 8 8.64 -36.18 -6.42
C LEU A 8 7.31 -36.16 -7.20
N LEU A 9 6.48 -37.19 -7.05
CA LEU A 9 5.19 -37.29 -7.75
C LEU A 9 4.09 -36.45 -7.09
N VAL A 10 4.18 -36.23 -5.77
CA VAL A 10 3.19 -35.42 -5.02
C VAL A 10 3.38 -33.92 -5.23
N THR A 11 4.61 -33.48 -5.55
CA THR A 11 4.88 -32.06 -5.82
C THR A 11 4.42 -31.58 -7.20
N LEU A 12 4.12 -32.53 -8.13
CA LEU A 12 3.67 -32.17 -9.49
C LEU A 12 2.15 -32.00 -9.60
N LEU A 13 1.38 -32.28 -8.56
CA LEU A 13 -0.09 -32.24 -8.57
C LEU A 13 -0.66 -31.05 -7.75
N PHE A 14 0.12 -29.98 -7.57
CA PHE A 14 -0.48 -28.73 -7.10
C PHE A 14 -1.12 -28.03 -8.31
N PRO A 15 -2.45 -28.08 -8.48
CA PRO A 15 -3.09 -27.21 -9.45
C PRO A 15 -2.79 -25.78 -8.97
N SER A 16 -2.11 -25.01 -9.80
CA SER A 16 -2.11 -23.55 -9.68
C SER A 16 -3.58 -23.13 -9.83
N LEU A 17 -4.30 -23.05 -8.70
CA LEU A 17 -5.53 -22.27 -8.66
C LEU A 17 -5.11 -20.86 -9.06
N GLY A 18 -5.37 -20.53 -10.32
CA GLY A 18 -5.35 -19.16 -10.80
C GLY A 18 -6.41 -18.41 -9.98
N LEU A 19 -5.98 -17.85 -8.86
CA LEU A 19 -6.76 -16.85 -8.15
C LEU A 19 -6.92 -15.71 -9.15
N SER A 20 -8.09 -15.60 -9.76
CA SER A 20 -8.50 -14.36 -10.39
C SER A 20 -8.47 -13.33 -9.25
N GLN A 21 -7.46 -12.48 -9.26
CA GLN A 21 -7.26 -11.48 -8.25
C GLN A 21 -8.38 -10.46 -8.41
N GLU A 22 -9.34 -10.53 -7.51
CA GLU A 22 -10.38 -9.51 -7.40
C GLU A 22 -9.71 -8.18 -7.06
N ALA A 23 -10.16 -7.11 -7.72
CA ALA A 23 -9.52 -5.80 -7.55
C ALA A 23 -9.65 -5.33 -6.09
N ASP A 24 -8.54 -4.93 -5.49
CA ASP A 24 -8.47 -4.44 -4.12
C ASP A 24 -8.87 -2.96 -4.06
N ILE A 25 -10.07 -2.70 -3.58
CA ILE A 25 -10.64 -1.36 -3.42
C ILE A 25 -9.82 -0.49 -2.44
N GLN A 26 -9.24 -1.08 -1.38
CA GLN A 26 -8.46 -0.33 -0.41
C GLN A 26 -7.09 0.08 -0.98
N ALA A 27 -6.43 -0.83 -1.68
CA ALA A 27 -5.22 -0.51 -2.43
C ALA A 27 -5.50 0.54 -3.51
N GLY A 28 -6.61 0.41 -4.23
CA GLY A 28 -7.07 1.39 -5.21
C GLY A 28 -7.31 2.77 -4.61
N LYS A 29 -7.96 2.84 -3.44
CA LYS A 29 -8.16 4.08 -2.70
C LYS A 29 -6.85 4.75 -2.32
N ALA A 30 -5.88 3.99 -1.83
CA ALA A 30 -4.57 4.51 -1.46
C ALA A 30 -3.84 5.11 -2.67
N LEU A 31 -3.81 4.37 -3.80
CA LEU A 31 -3.20 4.82 -5.05
C LEU A 31 -3.91 6.07 -5.62
N PHE A 32 -5.25 6.07 -5.61
CA PHE A 32 -6.04 7.22 -6.05
C PHE A 32 -5.72 8.48 -5.24
N ASN A 33 -5.73 8.38 -3.91
CA ASN A 33 -5.47 9.51 -3.03
C ASN A 33 -4.07 10.09 -3.23
N SER A 34 -3.07 9.25 -3.45
CA SER A 34 -1.68 9.67 -3.60
C SER A 34 -1.38 10.27 -4.97
N ASN A 35 -2.09 9.85 -6.03
CA ASN A 35 -1.69 10.15 -7.41
C ASN A 35 -2.76 10.88 -8.22
N CYS A 36 -4.03 10.69 -7.92
CA CYS A 36 -5.13 11.16 -8.76
C CYS A 36 -5.96 12.28 -8.11
N ALA A 37 -6.12 12.25 -6.78
CA ALA A 37 -7.03 13.11 -6.05
C ALA A 37 -6.69 14.61 -6.11
N ALA A 38 -5.45 14.96 -6.44
CA ALA A 38 -5.05 16.37 -6.63
C ALA A 38 -5.80 17.04 -7.81
N CYS A 39 -6.10 16.27 -8.85
CA CYS A 39 -6.71 16.78 -10.07
C CYS A 39 -8.11 16.20 -10.35
N HIS A 40 -8.44 15.04 -9.78
CA HIS A 40 -9.69 14.33 -10.02
C HIS A 40 -10.51 14.16 -8.76
N GLN A 41 -11.82 14.19 -8.92
CA GLN A 41 -12.78 13.80 -7.90
C GLN A 41 -13.71 12.70 -8.43
N LEU A 42 -14.31 11.93 -7.53
CA LEU A 42 -15.16 10.83 -7.96
C LEU A 42 -16.45 11.34 -8.61
N ASN A 43 -17.12 12.31 -8.00
CA ASN A 43 -18.51 12.67 -8.38
C ASN A 43 -18.65 14.03 -9.04
N ARG A 44 -17.57 14.79 -9.18
CA ARG A 44 -17.62 16.13 -9.77
C ARG A 44 -16.38 16.46 -10.59
N LYS A 45 -16.54 17.37 -11.56
CA LYS A 45 -15.44 17.97 -12.31
C LYS A 45 -14.53 18.76 -11.36
N ALA A 46 -13.22 18.62 -11.54
CA ALA A 46 -12.19 19.39 -10.88
C ALA A 46 -11.24 19.95 -11.94
N VAL A 47 -9.92 19.80 -11.80
CA VAL A 47 -8.97 20.07 -12.89
C VAL A 47 -9.23 19.09 -14.05
N GLY A 48 -9.40 17.81 -13.72
CA GLY A 48 -9.81 16.75 -14.65
C GLY A 48 -11.27 16.34 -14.47
N PRO A 49 -11.73 15.34 -15.26
CA PRO A 49 -13.09 14.81 -15.19
C PRO A 49 -13.39 14.15 -13.84
N ALA A 50 -14.69 14.04 -13.53
CA ALA A 50 -15.19 13.11 -12.53
C ALA A 50 -14.88 11.69 -12.97
N LEU A 51 -14.43 10.83 -12.02
CA LEU A 51 -13.99 9.47 -12.38
C LEU A 51 -15.01 8.37 -12.06
N ARG A 52 -16.12 8.68 -11.40
CA ARG A 52 -17.19 7.68 -11.21
C ARG A 52 -17.80 7.31 -12.55
N GLY A 53 -17.93 6.01 -12.80
CA GLY A 53 -18.45 5.48 -14.06
C GLY A 53 -17.48 5.58 -15.24
N VAL A 54 -16.21 5.89 -15.01
CA VAL A 54 -15.22 6.03 -16.09
C VAL A 54 -15.04 4.72 -16.87
N THR A 55 -15.19 3.56 -16.22
CA THR A 55 -15.13 2.24 -16.85
C THR A 55 -16.34 1.87 -17.70
N GLU A 56 -17.44 2.60 -17.57
CA GLU A 56 -18.61 2.48 -18.41
C GLU A 56 -18.47 3.35 -19.69
N LYS A 57 -17.65 4.40 -19.61
CA LYS A 57 -17.44 5.36 -20.68
C LYS A 57 -16.30 4.99 -21.62
N TYR A 58 -15.26 4.33 -21.11
CA TYR A 58 -14.05 3.99 -21.85
C TYR A 58 -13.65 2.54 -21.65
N ASP A 59 -13.12 1.92 -22.70
CA ASP A 59 -12.58 0.56 -22.65
C ASP A 59 -11.40 0.46 -21.69
N LYS A 60 -11.28 -0.69 -21.05
CA LYS A 60 -10.27 -0.95 -20.02
C LYS A 60 -8.84 -0.82 -20.56
N GLU A 61 -8.57 -1.36 -21.74
CA GLU A 61 -7.28 -1.29 -22.41
C GLU A 61 -6.92 0.14 -22.81
N TRP A 62 -7.93 0.92 -23.23
CA TRP A 62 -7.76 2.33 -23.50
C TRP A 62 -7.41 3.10 -22.22
N LEU A 63 -8.09 2.80 -21.10
CA LEU A 63 -7.79 3.40 -19.79
C LEU A 63 -6.38 3.06 -19.31
N TYR A 64 -5.91 1.84 -19.53
CA TYR A 64 -4.53 1.46 -19.21
C TYR A 64 -3.53 2.30 -20.00
N SER A 65 -3.76 2.47 -21.29
CA SER A 65 -2.91 3.25 -22.18
C SER A 65 -2.93 4.75 -21.80
N TRP A 66 -4.11 5.27 -21.53
CA TRP A 66 -4.32 6.65 -21.13
C TRP A 66 -3.62 6.97 -19.79
N ILE A 67 -3.80 6.16 -18.78
CA ILE A 67 -3.18 6.37 -17.47
C ILE A 67 -1.65 6.26 -17.55
N LYS A 68 -1.15 5.29 -18.31
CA LYS A 68 0.29 5.09 -18.45
C LYS A 68 0.97 6.15 -19.32
N ASN A 69 0.35 6.57 -20.40
CA ASN A 69 0.97 7.50 -21.34
C ASN A 69 -0.05 8.29 -22.17
N GLY A 70 -0.99 8.97 -21.53
CA GLY A 70 -2.00 9.78 -22.19
C GLY A 70 -1.41 10.92 -23.05
N THR A 71 -0.26 11.47 -22.65
CA THR A 71 0.44 12.49 -23.45
C THR A 71 0.85 11.96 -24.82
N GLN A 72 1.27 10.72 -24.94
CA GLN A 72 1.61 10.12 -26.22
C GLN A 72 0.35 9.87 -27.07
N MET A 73 -0.73 9.39 -26.45
CA MET A 73 -2.00 9.19 -27.16
C MET A 73 -2.54 10.48 -27.78
N ILE A 74 -2.41 11.62 -27.09
CA ILE A 74 -2.77 12.94 -27.64
C ILE A 74 -1.89 13.27 -28.85
N LYS A 75 -0.58 13.06 -28.78
CA LYS A 75 0.36 13.31 -29.87
C LYS A 75 0.10 12.44 -31.10
N ASP A 76 -0.29 11.19 -30.86
CA ASP A 76 -0.62 10.22 -31.90
C ASP A 76 -2.00 10.48 -32.55
N GLY A 77 -2.75 11.43 -31.99
CA GLY A 77 -4.04 11.81 -32.51
C GLY A 77 -5.18 10.87 -32.16
N ASP A 78 -5.07 10.11 -31.04
CA ASP A 78 -6.19 9.29 -30.56
C ASP A 78 -7.42 10.18 -30.34
N PRO A 79 -8.56 9.88 -31.00
CA PRO A 79 -9.71 10.80 -30.99
C PRO A 79 -10.29 11.05 -29.61
N GLN A 80 -10.31 10.03 -28.74
CA GLN A 80 -10.84 10.17 -27.38
C GLN A 80 -9.86 10.95 -26.49
N ALA A 81 -8.57 10.72 -26.63
CA ALA A 81 -7.53 11.43 -25.90
C ALA A 81 -7.50 12.93 -26.24
N VAL A 82 -7.57 13.24 -27.53
CA VAL A 82 -7.61 14.63 -28.02
C VAL A 82 -8.89 15.32 -27.56
N ALA A 83 -10.05 14.67 -27.66
CA ALA A 83 -11.32 15.25 -27.22
C ALA A 83 -11.34 15.60 -25.73
N ILE A 84 -10.83 14.70 -24.87
CA ILE A 84 -10.73 14.95 -23.42
C ILE A 84 -9.75 16.11 -23.16
N TRP A 85 -8.59 16.10 -23.81
CA TRP A 85 -7.60 17.15 -23.65
C TRP A 85 -8.14 18.52 -24.00
N GLU A 86 -8.87 18.63 -25.09
CA GLU A 86 -9.51 19.91 -25.50
C GLU A 86 -10.64 20.32 -24.55
N GLU A 87 -11.49 19.38 -24.12
CA GLU A 87 -12.58 19.64 -23.17
C GLU A 87 -12.07 20.21 -21.83
N TYR A 88 -10.86 19.81 -21.42
CA TYR A 88 -10.24 20.23 -20.16
C TYR A 88 -9.15 21.30 -20.37
N ASN A 89 -9.37 22.22 -21.32
CA ASN A 89 -8.52 23.39 -21.61
C ASN A 89 -7.07 23.00 -21.90
N ARG A 90 -6.85 21.85 -22.53
CA ARG A 90 -5.54 21.32 -22.87
C ARG A 90 -4.65 21.03 -21.65
N ALA A 91 -5.27 20.82 -20.50
CA ALA A 91 -4.57 20.36 -19.31
C ALA A 91 -3.98 18.96 -19.56
N VAL A 92 -2.68 18.81 -19.27
CA VAL A 92 -1.99 17.54 -19.46
C VAL A 92 -2.10 16.73 -18.19
N MET A 93 -2.62 15.52 -18.28
CA MET A 93 -2.61 14.54 -17.18
C MET A 93 -1.19 13.98 -16.98
N THR A 94 -0.78 13.82 -15.74
CA THR A 94 0.48 13.14 -15.41
C THR A 94 0.43 11.68 -15.88
N ASN A 95 1.49 11.23 -16.56
CA ASN A 95 1.64 9.84 -16.97
C ASN A 95 2.16 8.98 -15.84
N TYR A 96 1.67 7.75 -15.74
CA TYR A 96 2.07 6.75 -14.73
C TYR A 96 2.54 5.44 -15.40
N PRO A 97 3.65 5.44 -16.16
CA PRO A 97 4.12 4.26 -16.89
C PRO A 97 4.55 3.12 -15.96
N GLN A 98 4.84 3.43 -14.69
CA GLN A 98 5.24 2.47 -13.67
C GLN A 98 4.07 1.64 -13.11
N PHE A 99 2.81 2.05 -13.32
CA PHE A 99 1.67 1.30 -12.78
C PHE A 99 1.45 0.01 -13.57
N SER A 100 1.31 -1.09 -12.83
CA SER A 100 0.83 -2.35 -13.41
C SER A 100 -0.64 -2.25 -13.78
N ASN A 101 -1.12 -3.15 -14.67
CA ASN A 101 -2.54 -3.19 -14.97
C ASN A 101 -3.39 -3.50 -13.74
N GLU A 102 -2.90 -4.36 -12.84
CA GLU A 102 -3.55 -4.67 -11.57
C GLU A 102 -3.70 -3.42 -10.67
N GLN A 103 -2.67 -2.60 -10.56
CA GLN A 103 -2.76 -1.35 -9.80
C GLN A 103 -3.78 -0.39 -10.39
N ILE A 104 -3.87 -0.33 -11.73
CA ILE A 104 -4.89 0.47 -12.42
C ILE A 104 -6.27 -0.14 -12.19
N ASP A 105 -6.42 -1.47 -12.23
CA ASP A 105 -7.68 -2.15 -11.92
C ASP A 105 -8.17 -1.81 -10.50
N ASN A 106 -7.28 -1.81 -9.54
CA ASN A 106 -7.59 -1.44 -8.16
C ASN A 106 -8.08 0.02 -8.08
N ILE A 107 -7.42 0.94 -8.79
CA ILE A 107 -7.85 2.35 -8.88
C ILE A 107 -9.23 2.44 -9.52
N LEU A 108 -9.46 1.77 -10.65
CA LEU A 108 -10.73 1.78 -11.37
C LEU A 108 -11.86 1.17 -10.54
N ALA A 109 -11.60 0.07 -9.81
CA ALA A 109 -12.56 -0.51 -8.88
C ALA A 109 -12.94 0.48 -7.77
N TYR A 110 -11.98 1.20 -7.22
CA TYR A 110 -12.26 2.25 -6.24
C TYR A 110 -13.09 3.39 -6.83
N THR A 111 -12.87 3.81 -8.08
CA THR A 111 -13.67 4.89 -8.68
C THR A 111 -15.14 4.52 -8.82
N ASN A 112 -15.45 3.24 -8.97
CA ASN A 112 -16.81 2.72 -9.09
C ASN A 112 -17.41 2.28 -7.74
N TYR A 113 -16.58 2.12 -6.70
CA TYR A 113 -17.03 1.66 -5.40
C TYR A 113 -17.98 2.68 -4.76
N THR A 114 -19.20 2.26 -4.49
CA THR A 114 -20.16 2.98 -3.67
C THR A 114 -20.21 2.31 -2.31
N PRO A 115 -19.80 3.00 -1.22
CA PRO A 115 -19.95 2.43 0.11
C PRO A 115 -21.42 2.03 0.34
N PRO A 116 -21.68 0.90 1.00
CA PRO A 116 -23.04 0.58 1.43
C PRO A 116 -23.63 1.76 2.20
N ALA A 117 -24.90 2.08 1.94
CA ALA A 117 -25.57 3.08 2.73
C ALA A 117 -25.42 2.73 4.22
N PRO A 118 -25.12 3.70 5.11
CA PRO A 118 -25.08 3.43 6.53
C PRO A 118 -26.40 2.76 6.91
N ALA A 119 -26.34 1.56 7.50
CA ALA A 119 -27.52 0.94 8.07
C ALA A 119 -28.17 1.97 9.03
N PRO A 120 -29.52 2.07 9.10
CA PRO A 120 -30.17 3.00 10.01
C PRO A 120 -29.55 2.82 11.39
N ALA A 121 -28.98 3.90 11.91
CA ALA A 121 -28.25 3.90 13.15
C ALA A 121 -29.14 3.43 14.28
N VAL A 122 -28.99 2.17 14.67
CA VAL A 122 -29.29 1.75 16.04
C VAL A 122 -28.19 2.42 16.85
N ALA A 123 -28.59 3.38 17.68
CA ALA A 123 -27.67 4.11 18.55
C ALA A 123 -27.07 3.15 19.58
N THR A 124 -26.03 2.49 19.18
CA THR A 124 -25.07 1.89 20.09
C THR A 124 -23.77 2.63 19.82
N ALA A 125 -23.34 3.39 20.82
CA ALA A 125 -22.04 4.04 20.83
C ALA A 125 -20.97 2.95 20.78
N GLU A 126 -20.57 2.55 19.56
CA GLU A 126 -19.41 1.73 19.34
C GLU A 126 -18.33 2.60 18.69
N THR A 127 -17.30 2.76 19.42
CA THR A 127 -16.00 3.28 19.14
C THR A 127 -15.60 2.97 17.69
N VAL A 128 -15.32 4.01 16.92
CA VAL A 128 -14.70 3.94 15.58
C VAL A 128 -13.39 3.16 15.72
N SER A 129 -13.42 1.87 15.46
CA SER A 129 -12.23 1.06 15.28
C SER A 129 -11.67 1.35 13.90
N GLN A 130 -10.77 2.28 13.84
CA GLN A 130 -9.88 2.49 12.70
C GLN A 130 -9.05 1.22 12.50
N GLY A 131 -9.16 0.59 11.34
CA GLY A 131 -8.40 -0.61 10.97
C GLY A 131 -6.88 -0.42 10.84
N SER A 132 -6.31 0.52 11.59
CA SER A 132 -4.87 0.76 11.71
C SER A 132 -4.27 0.23 13.02
N ASP A 133 -5.11 -0.17 14.00
CA ASP A 133 -4.64 -0.45 15.36
C ASP A 133 -3.81 -1.72 15.47
N ILE A 134 -4.07 -2.73 14.64
CA ILE A 134 -3.31 -3.99 14.66
C ILE A 134 -1.86 -3.76 14.22
N SER A 135 -1.64 -2.98 13.15
CA SER A 135 -0.30 -2.68 12.65
C SER A 135 0.50 -1.81 13.63
N VAL A 136 -0.13 -0.80 14.22
CA VAL A 136 0.51 0.09 15.20
C VAL A 136 0.84 -0.67 16.49
N ASN A 137 -0.07 -1.51 16.98
CA ASN A 137 0.15 -2.32 18.18
C ASN A 137 1.25 -3.38 17.96
N ILE A 138 1.32 -4.00 16.78
CA ILE A 138 2.39 -4.93 16.44
C ILE A 138 3.74 -4.20 16.35
N ILE A 139 3.80 -3.06 15.68
CA ILE A 139 5.01 -2.24 15.59
C ILE A 139 5.47 -1.81 16.99
N LEU A 140 4.55 -1.34 17.83
CA LEU A 140 4.84 -0.95 19.21
C LEU A 140 5.36 -2.14 20.04
N ALA A 141 4.72 -3.29 19.94
CA ALA A 141 5.16 -4.51 20.62
C ALA A 141 6.57 -4.93 20.16
N VAL A 142 6.84 -4.92 18.87
CA VAL A 142 8.16 -5.29 18.31
C VAL A 142 9.22 -4.27 18.76
N THR A 143 8.93 -2.98 18.76
CA THR A 143 9.87 -1.95 19.23
C THR A 143 10.18 -2.12 20.72
N ILE A 144 9.20 -2.40 21.58
CA ILE A 144 9.40 -2.66 22.99
C ILE A 144 10.30 -3.90 23.19
N VAL A 145 10.06 -4.98 22.45
CA VAL A 145 10.90 -6.18 22.53
C VAL A 145 12.35 -5.89 22.11
N ILE A 146 12.56 -5.15 21.05
CA ILE A 146 13.92 -4.75 20.60
C ILE A 146 14.60 -3.90 21.67
N PHE A 147 13.90 -2.89 22.22
CA PHE A 147 14.45 -2.06 23.29
C PHE A 147 14.81 -2.86 24.54
N THR A 148 13.97 -3.80 24.96
CA THR A 148 14.28 -4.66 26.12
C THR A 148 15.51 -5.54 25.88
N ILE A 149 15.66 -6.11 24.68
CA ILE A 149 16.85 -6.88 24.28
C ILE A 149 18.11 -6.01 24.32
N LEU A 150 18.05 -4.77 23.78
CA LEU A 150 19.18 -3.85 23.81
C LEU A 150 19.59 -3.46 25.24
N ILE A 151 18.63 -3.18 26.11
CA ILE A 151 18.89 -2.86 27.52
C ILE A 151 19.56 -4.06 28.23
N VAL A 152 19.06 -5.28 28.02
CA VAL A 152 19.66 -6.50 28.58
C VAL A 152 21.09 -6.71 28.07
N MET A 153 21.31 -6.52 26.75
CA MET A 153 22.65 -6.61 26.15
C MET A 153 23.62 -5.60 26.76
N LEU A 154 23.19 -4.32 26.87
CA LEU A 154 24.02 -3.27 27.50
C LEU A 154 24.33 -3.61 28.97
N PHE A 155 23.36 -4.13 29.70
CA PHE A 155 23.57 -4.55 31.09
C PHE A 155 24.56 -5.72 31.21
N LEU A 156 24.47 -6.70 30.30
CA LEU A 156 25.41 -7.81 30.26
C LEU A 156 26.83 -7.34 29.88
N VAL A 157 26.96 -6.43 28.92
CA VAL A 157 28.24 -5.83 28.52
C VAL A 157 28.83 -5.06 29.70
N GLN A 158 28.07 -4.24 30.38
CA GLN A 158 28.53 -3.53 31.59
C GLN A 158 29.00 -4.49 32.66
N ARG A 159 28.23 -5.56 32.92
CA ARG A 159 28.66 -6.59 33.90
C ARG A 159 29.96 -7.26 33.52
N THR A 160 30.15 -7.57 32.22
CA THR A 160 31.40 -8.22 31.77
C THR A 160 32.56 -7.22 31.85
N LEU A 161 32.37 -5.95 31.48
CA LEU A 161 33.41 -4.93 31.61
C LEU A 161 33.81 -4.68 33.07
N ILE A 162 32.86 -4.63 34.00
CA ILE A 162 33.15 -4.47 35.41
C ILE A 162 33.95 -5.73 35.94
N LYS A 163 33.61 -6.95 35.50
CA LYS A 163 34.36 -8.15 35.87
C LYS A 163 35.79 -8.10 35.36
N ILE A 164 35.98 -7.65 34.10
CA ILE A 164 37.31 -7.50 33.48
C ILE A 164 38.11 -6.42 34.19
N ALA A 165 37.50 -5.26 34.47
CA ALA A 165 38.14 -4.17 35.20
C ALA A 165 38.60 -4.58 36.59
N ASN A 166 37.75 -5.28 37.31
CA ASN A 166 38.10 -5.82 38.64
C ASN A 166 39.21 -6.90 38.60
N ALA A 167 39.24 -7.73 37.53
CA ALA A 167 40.28 -8.72 37.33
C ALA A 167 41.63 -8.10 36.91
N SER A 168 41.60 -6.97 36.21
CA SER A 168 42.80 -6.19 35.77
C SER A 168 43.33 -5.22 36.84
N GLY A 169 42.73 -5.16 38.03
CA GLY A 169 43.19 -4.31 39.15
C GLY A 169 42.85 -2.83 39.00
N VAL A 170 42.08 -2.45 38.01
CA VAL A 170 41.65 -1.05 37.83
C VAL A 170 40.45 -0.76 38.73
N LYS A 171 40.64 0.04 39.81
CA LYS A 171 39.56 0.53 40.65
C LYS A 171 38.83 1.63 39.90
N ILE A 172 37.59 1.37 39.53
CA ILE A 172 36.67 2.40 38.98
C ILE A 172 36.11 3.17 40.16
N GLU A 173 36.62 4.40 40.40
CA GLU A 173 36.03 5.31 41.41
C GLU A 173 34.68 5.79 40.88
N PRO A 174 33.61 5.78 41.71
CA PRO A 174 32.33 6.34 41.32
C PRO A 174 32.43 7.87 41.21
N GLU A 175 31.94 8.41 40.11
CA GLU A 175 31.91 9.85 39.83
C GLU A 175 31.19 10.61 40.96
N PRO A 176 31.75 11.72 41.48
CA PRO A 176 31.14 12.49 42.56
C PRO A 176 29.83 13.08 42.10
N LYS A 177 28.77 12.83 42.86
CA LYS A 177 27.45 13.43 42.64
C LYS A 177 27.57 14.97 42.73
N ARG A 178 27.29 15.65 41.62
CA ARG A 178 27.01 17.09 41.60
C ARG A 178 25.60 17.37 42.02
#